data_c56ebbca91446c6e3c4b1d4b66fff13e
#
_entry.id   c56ebbca91446c6e3c4b1d4b66fff13e
#
_cell.length_a   1.000
_cell.length_b   1.000
_cell.length_c   1.000
_cell.angle_alpha   90.00
_cell.angle_beta   90.00
_cell.angle_gamma   90.00
#
_symmetry.space_group_name_H-M   'P 1'
#
loop_
_entity.id
_entity.type
_entity.pdbx_description
1 polymer ?
#
loop_
_entity_poly.entity_id
_entity_poly.type
_entity_poly.pdbx_seq_one_letter_code
_entity_poly.pdbx_strand_id
1 'polypeptide(L)'
;MAISGIGVLWYIQVLWIFSMLLLLVRKFERDRIWKRGEKTPVWLLILLTVCVYGFAQVLNTPIVTVYRFGIYGFCFFSGYFIFSHDAVVECLSKWWAIFLMAAGATGIFYTIYYFGENYAVEPVLNNLPACIYCWFSILAILAFMKKYGNLENKVSRWMSKKSWGIYVFHYLPLACVAYYLRCFASELPAGIVYIVVGISAFAG
;
A
#
# COMPACT_ATOMS: atom_id res chain seq x y z
N MET A 1 -6.14 16.90 14.92
CA MET A 1 -5.74 16.31 16.22
C MET A 1 -6.29 14.90 16.46
N ALA A 2 -7.50 14.55 16.03
CA ALA A 2 -8.04 13.19 16.26
C ALA A 2 -7.24 12.06 15.58
N ILE A 3 -6.67 12.30 14.40
CA ILE A 3 -5.94 11.27 13.63
C ILE A 3 -4.50 11.08 14.13
N SER A 4 -3.82 12.14 14.57
CA SER A 4 -2.43 12.07 15.06
C SER A 4 -2.29 11.48 16.46
N GLY A 5 -3.36 11.44 17.25
CA GLY A 5 -3.34 10.90 18.62
C GLY A 5 -3.57 9.39 18.73
N ILE A 6 -3.95 8.72 17.63
CA ILE A 6 -4.33 7.30 17.62
C ILE A 6 -3.14 6.39 17.27
N GLY A 7 -1.96 6.94 17.00
CA GLY A 7 -0.77 6.19 16.65
C GLY A 7 -1.00 5.29 15.44
N VAL A 8 -0.70 3.98 15.56
CA VAL A 8 -0.81 2.99 14.47
C VAL A 8 -2.27 2.74 14.01
N LEU A 9 -3.26 3.08 14.85
CA LEU A 9 -4.67 2.78 14.57
C LEU A 9 -5.33 3.77 13.60
N TRP A 10 -4.65 4.83 13.18
CA TRP A 10 -5.18 5.81 12.23
C TRP A 10 -5.68 5.18 10.92
N TYR A 11 -5.00 4.15 10.46
CA TYR A 11 -5.36 3.45 9.22
C TYR A 11 -6.69 2.71 9.34
N ILE A 12 -6.97 2.11 10.50
CA ILE A 12 -8.26 1.45 10.78
C ILE A 12 -9.40 2.46 10.72
N GLN A 13 -9.19 3.65 11.28
CA GLN A 13 -10.18 4.73 11.25
C GLN A 13 -10.47 5.17 9.81
N VAL A 14 -9.42 5.30 8.98
CA VAL A 14 -9.57 5.64 7.56
C VAL A 14 -10.30 4.53 6.80
N LEU A 15 -9.97 3.25 7.05
CA LEU A 15 -10.68 2.12 6.46
C LEU A 15 -12.17 2.10 6.86
N TRP A 16 -12.48 2.43 8.11
CA TRP A 16 -13.86 2.51 8.57
C TRP A 16 -14.64 3.59 7.81
N ILE A 17 -14.06 4.78 7.65
CA ILE A 17 -14.66 5.88 6.89
C ILE A 17 -14.90 5.46 5.44
N PHE A 18 -13.90 4.88 4.77
CA PHE A 18 -14.06 4.42 3.38
C PHE A 18 -15.08 3.28 3.25
N SER A 19 -15.19 2.41 4.25
CA SER A 19 -16.21 1.36 4.28
C SER A 19 -17.62 1.95 4.39
N MET A 20 -17.82 2.98 5.22
CA MET A 20 -19.10 3.68 5.30
C MET A 20 -19.45 4.39 3.98
N LEU A 21 -18.46 5.05 3.35
CA LEU A 21 -18.64 5.66 2.04
C LEU A 21 -18.96 4.60 0.97
N LEU A 22 -18.31 3.43 1.01
CA LEU A 22 -18.61 2.33 0.10
C LEU A 22 -20.05 1.84 0.25
N LEU A 23 -20.55 1.70 1.48
CA LEU A 23 -21.95 1.31 1.72
C LEU A 23 -22.94 2.33 1.11
N LEU A 24 -22.64 3.63 1.24
CA LEU A 24 -23.44 4.67 0.61
C LEU A 24 -23.38 4.58 -0.91
N VAL A 25 -22.19 4.44 -1.49
CA VAL A 25 -22.02 4.30 -2.95
C VAL A 25 -22.79 3.09 -3.46
N ARG A 26 -22.70 1.94 -2.80
CA ARG A 26 -23.42 0.71 -3.18
C ARG A 26 -24.94 0.89 -3.16
N LYS A 27 -25.47 1.62 -2.19
CA LYS A 27 -26.90 1.91 -2.11
C LYS A 27 -27.44 2.63 -3.36
N PHE A 28 -26.64 3.55 -3.93
CA PHE A 28 -27.02 4.30 -5.11
C PHE A 28 -26.66 3.59 -6.42
N GLU A 29 -25.55 2.88 -6.45
CA GLU A 29 -24.97 2.27 -7.65
C GLU A 29 -25.67 0.96 -8.05
N ARG A 30 -26.27 0.22 -7.10
CA ARG A 30 -26.98 -1.05 -7.32
C ARG A 30 -26.13 -2.09 -8.09
N ASP A 31 -24.86 -2.23 -7.71
CA ASP A 31 -23.87 -3.16 -8.29
C ASP A 31 -23.55 -2.97 -9.78
N ARG A 32 -23.91 -1.83 -10.38
CA ARG A 32 -23.62 -1.55 -11.81
C ARG A 32 -22.14 -1.36 -12.08
N ILE A 33 -21.43 -0.58 -11.26
CA ILE A 33 -20.00 -0.33 -11.40
C ILE A 33 -19.23 -1.62 -11.07
N TRP A 34 -19.63 -2.33 -10.03
CA TRP A 34 -19.03 -3.60 -9.65
C TRP A 34 -19.07 -4.60 -10.81
N LYS A 35 -20.24 -4.84 -11.42
CA LYS A 35 -20.38 -5.72 -12.60
C LYS A 35 -19.57 -5.26 -13.82
N ARG A 36 -19.36 -3.96 -13.99
CA ARG A 36 -18.49 -3.44 -15.04
C ARG A 36 -17.02 -3.68 -14.73
N GLY A 37 -16.64 -3.64 -13.47
CA GLY A 37 -15.29 -3.92 -12.99
C GLY A 37 -14.78 -5.29 -13.38
N GLU A 38 -15.63 -6.31 -13.43
CA GLU A 38 -15.29 -7.66 -13.85
C GLU A 38 -14.68 -7.74 -15.26
N LYS A 39 -15.12 -6.84 -16.15
CA LYS A 39 -14.69 -6.80 -17.56
C LYS A 39 -13.54 -5.82 -17.79
N THR A 40 -12.83 -5.38 -16.75
CA THR A 40 -11.76 -4.40 -16.87
C THR A 40 -10.55 -5.00 -17.60
N PRO A 41 -10.19 -4.49 -18.79
CA PRO A 41 -9.02 -4.97 -19.53
C PRO A 41 -7.73 -4.40 -18.93
N VAL A 42 -6.61 -5.07 -19.16
CA VAL A 42 -5.29 -4.69 -18.62
C VAL A 42 -4.87 -3.27 -19.05
N TRP A 43 -5.17 -2.87 -20.27
CA TRP A 43 -4.84 -1.50 -20.74
C TRP A 43 -5.53 -0.41 -19.93
N LEU A 44 -6.78 -0.67 -19.46
CA LEU A 44 -7.51 0.27 -18.60
C LEU A 44 -6.86 0.37 -17.22
N LEU A 45 -6.31 -0.74 -16.69
CA LEU A 45 -5.55 -0.72 -15.43
C LEU A 45 -4.32 0.19 -15.54
N ILE A 46 -3.65 0.20 -16.70
CA ILE A 46 -2.54 1.10 -16.97
C ILE A 46 -3.04 2.55 -17.04
N LEU A 47 -4.16 2.79 -17.72
CA LEU A 47 -4.75 4.13 -17.85
C LEU A 47 -5.17 4.71 -16.49
N LEU A 48 -5.53 3.87 -15.51
CA LEU A 48 -5.86 4.31 -14.15
C LEU A 48 -4.68 5.03 -13.45
N THR A 49 -3.45 4.95 -13.97
CA THR A 49 -2.32 5.77 -13.50
C THR A 49 -2.65 7.26 -13.56
N VAL A 50 -3.41 7.70 -14.57
CA VAL A 50 -3.86 9.10 -14.68
C VAL A 50 -4.80 9.46 -13.53
N CYS A 51 -5.68 8.55 -13.17
CA CYS A 51 -6.55 8.73 -12.00
C CYS A 51 -5.74 8.79 -10.69
N VAL A 52 -4.75 7.92 -10.53
CA VAL A 52 -3.84 7.95 -9.38
C VAL A 52 -3.16 9.31 -9.28
N TYR A 53 -2.65 9.85 -10.38
CA TYR A 53 -2.03 11.18 -10.40
C TYR A 53 -3.05 12.27 -10.01
N GLY A 54 -4.27 12.24 -10.54
CA GLY A 54 -5.34 13.18 -10.17
C GLY A 54 -5.69 13.10 -8.67
N PHE A 55 -5.89 11.90 -8.14
CA PHE A 55 -6.18 11.70 -6.72
C PHE A 55 -4.98 12.00 -5.81
N ALA A 56 -3.75 11.96 -6.33
CA ALA A 56 -2.56 12.37 -5.60
C ALA A 56 -2.51 13.87 -5.31
N GLN A 57 -3.23 14.69 -6.09
CA GLN A 57 -3.29 16.15 -5.89
C GLN A 57 -4.37 16.57 -4.90
N VAL A 58 -5.25 15.64 -4.48
CA VAL A 58 -6.44 15.97 -3.69
C VAL A 58 -6.34 15.33 -2.30
N LEU A 59 -6.84 16.07 -1.28
CA LEU A 59 -6.95 15.61 0.11
C LEU A 59 -5.61 15.18 0.74
N ASN A 60 -4.55 15.93 0.45
CA ASN A 60 -3.28 15.79 1.14
C ASN A 60 -3.30 16.64 2.41
N THR A 61 -3.12 16.02 3.57
CA THR A 61 -3.19 16.71 4.85
C THR A 61 -1.86 16.58 5.58
N PRO A 62 -1.04 17.65 5.66
CA PRO A 62 0.21 17.65 6.40
C PRO A 62 -0.06 17.81 7.90
N ILE A 63 -0.02 16.73 8.67
CA ILE A 63 -0.16 16.78 10.14
C ILE A 63 1.21 16.53 10.79
N VAL A 64 1.72 15.30 10.71
CA VAL A 64 3.07 14.89 11.14
C VAL A 64 3.82 14.31 9.94
N THR A 65 3.12 13.49 9.18
CA THR A 65 3.46 13.03 7.84
C THR A 65 2.31 13.43 6.90
N VAL A 66 2.58 13.51 5.61
CA VAL A 66 1.51 13.85 4.65
C VAL A 66 0.59 12.64 4.48
N TYR A 67 -0.63 12.76 5.00
CA TYR A 67 -1.68 11.76 4.76
C TYR A 67 -2.31 12.01 3.39
N ARG A 68 -2.32 10.99 2.57
CA ARG A 68 -2.74 11.03 1.16
C ARG A 68 -4.11 10.36 1.00
N PHE A 69 -5.14 10.94 1.61
CA PHE A 69 -6.48 10.34 1.63
C PHE A 69 -7.07 10.13 0.23
N GLY A 70 -6.74 10.98 -0.74
CA GLY A 70 -7.17 10.80 -2.12
C GLY A 70 -6.67 9.49 -2.71
N ILE A 71 -5.38 9.20 -2.63
CA ILE A 71 -4.80 7.93 -3.11
C ILE A 71 -5.33 6.75 -2.30
N TYR A 72 -5.41 6.85 -0.98
CA TYR A 72 -5.91 5.77 -0.14
C TYR A 72 -7.35 5.41 -0.50
N GLY A 73 -8.21 6.41 -0.71
CA GLY A 73 -9.57 6.22 -1.16
C GLY A 73 -9.62 5.57 -2.54
N PHE A 74 -8.85 6.09 -3.51
CA PHE A 74 -8.77 5.52 -4.84
C PHE A 74 -8.34 4.04 -4.82
N CYS A 75 -7.29 3.70 -4.07
CA CYS A 75 -6.83 2.32 -3.92
C CYS A 75 -7.89 1.43 -3.27
N PHE A 76 -8.58 1.92 -2.22
CA PHE A 76 -9.65 1.19 -1.54
C PHE A 76 -10.82 0.87 -2.49
N PHE A 77 -11.31 1.89 -3.22
CA PHE A 77 -12.41 1.69 -4.17
C PHE A 77 -12.00 0.84 -5.37
N SER A 78 -10.79 1.01 -5.88
CA SER A 78 -10.25 0.15 -6.95
C SER A 78 -10.12 -1.30 -6.49
N GLY A 79 -9.70 -1.53 -5.24
CA GLY A 79 -9.66 -2.84 -4.61
C GLY A 79 -11.03 -3.51 -4.64
N TYR A 80 -12.08 -2.78 -4.26
CA TYR A 80 -13.43 -3.30 -4.23
C TYR A 80 -14.04 -3.47 -5.64
N PHE A 81 -14.01 -2.43 -6.48
CA PHE A 81 -14.73 -2.43 -7.75
C PHE A 81 -14.02 -3.19 -8.89
N ILE A 82 -12.71 -3.33 -8.82
CA ILE A 82 -11.90 -3.92 -9.90
C ILE A 82 -11.18 -5.18 -9.42
N PHE A 83 -10.35 -5.07 -8.38
CA PHE A 83 -9.47 -6.17 -7.96
C PHE A 83 -10.15 -7.24 -7.10
N SER A 84 -11.42 -7.06 -6.69
CA SER A 84 -12.23 -8.11 -6.08
C SER A 84 -12.66 -9.19 -7.07
N HIS A 85 -12.53 -8.93 -8.37
CA HIS A 85 -12.87 -9.89 -9.41
C HIS A 85 -11.68 -10.79 -9.75
N ASP A 86 -11.82 -12.08 -9.51
CA ASP A 86 -10.77 -13.06 -9.82
C ASP A 86 -10.33 -13.04 -11.28
N ALA A 87 -11.27 -12.84 -12.21
CA ALA A 87 -10.97 -12.76 -13.64
C ALA A 87 -9.97 -11.63 -13.99
N VAL A 88 -10.10 -10.46 -13.34
CA VAL A 88 -9.20 -9.33 -13.55
C VAL A 88 -7.81 -9.62 -13.00
N VAL A 89 -7.73 -10.15 -11.78
CA VAL A 89 -6.45 -10.46 -11.12
C VAL A 89 -5.76 -11.63 -11.82
N GLU A 90 -6.52 -12.58 -12.35
CA GLU A 90 -6.00 -13.70 -13.15
C GLU A 90 -5.46 -13.24 -14.50
N CYS A 91 -6.16 -12.33 -15.17
CA CYS A 91 -5.65 -11.68 -16.37
C CYS A 91 -4.37 -10.88 -16.08
N LEU A 92 -4.36 -10.10 -14.98
CA LEU A 92 -3.19 -9.34 -14.54
C LEU A 92 -1.99 -10.25 -14.24
N SER A 93 -2.22 -11.42 -13.64
CA SER A 93 -1.17 -12.37 -13.29
C SER A 93 -0.39 -12.92 -14.49
N LYS A 94 -0.99 -12.91 -15.68
CA LYS A 94 -0.30 -13.31 -16.94
C LYS A 94 0.79 -12.29 -17.33
N TRP A 95 0.65 -11.04 -16.91
CA TRP A 95 1.54 -9.93 -17.22
C TRP A 95 2.48 -9.57 -16.05
N TRP A 96 2.59 -10.43 -15.05
CA TRP A 96 3.34 -10.17 -13.81
C TRP A 96 4.77 -9.69 -14.04
N ALA A 97 5.50 -10.31 -14.98
CA ALA A 97 6.89 -9.96 -15.27
C ALA A 97 7.02 -8.55 -15.86
N ILE A 98 6.09 -8.17 -16.74
CA ILE A 98 6.08 -6.83 -17.34
C ILE A 98 5.79 -5.77 -16.28
N PHE A 99 4.82 -6.00 -15.41
CA PHE A 99 4.52 -5.06 -14.33
C PHE A 99 5.67 -4.99 -13.31
N LEU A 100 6.32 -6.11 -13.01
CA LEU A 100 7.48 -6.12 -12.13
C LEU A 100 8.67 -5.36 -12.73
N MET A 101 8.96 -5.56 -14.01
CA MET A 101 10.02 -4.81 -14.70
C MET A 101 9.68 -3.31 -14.78
N ALA A 102 8.45 -2.96 -15.09
CA ALA A 102 8.00 -1.57 -15.15
C ALA A 102 8.08 -0.89 -13.77
N ALA A 103 7.65 -1.58 -12.70
CA ALA A 103 7.77 -1.10 -11.33
C ALA A 103 9.25 -0.94 -10.93
N GLY A 104 10.11 -1.89 -11.27
CA GLY A 104 11.54 -1.81 -11.02
C GLY A 104 12.21 -0.65 -11.77
N ALA A 105 11.93 -0.52 -13.06
CA ALA A 105 12.48 0.56 -13.88
C ALA A 105 12.03 1.96 -13.40
N THR A 106 10.73 2.12 -13.11
CA THR A 106 10.20 3.39 -12.60
C THR A 106 10.69 3.68 -11.18
N GLY A 107 10.87 2.65 -10.35
CA GLY A 107 11.45 2.79 -9.01
C GLY A 107 12.91 3.21 -9.04
N ILE A 108 13.72 2.59 -9.89
CA ILE A 108 15.12 2.98 -10.09
C ILE A 108 15.22 4.42 -10.61
N PHE A 109 14.41 4.75 -11.62
CA PHE A 109 14.35 6.10 -12.16
C PHE A 109 13.99 7.12 -11.08
N TYR A 110 12.95 6.85 -10.30
CA TYR A 110 12.48 7.72 -9.22
C TYR A 110 13.57 7.91 -8.14
N THR A 111 14.22 6.83 -7.74
CA THR A 111 15.27 6.88 -6.71
C THR A 111 16.50 7.64 -7.18
N ILE A 112 16.95 7.45 -8.41
CA ILE A 112 18.12 8.17 -8.96
C ILE A 112 17.81 9.65 -9.15
N TYR A 113 16.63 9.97 -9.72
CA TYR A 113 16.28 11.34 -10.05
C TYR A 113 16.05 12.23 -8.81
N TYR A 114 15.47 11.64 -7.76
CA TYR A 114 15.20 12.34 -6.49
C TYR A 114 16.14 11.96 -5.37
N PHE A 115 17.35 11.48 -5.73
CA PHE A 115 18.33 11.06 -4.74
C PHE A 115 18.76 12.25 -3.86
N GLY A 116 18.60 12.08 -2.52
CA GLY A 116 18.91 13.13 -1.55
C GLY A 116 17.79 14.13 -1.26
N GLU A 117 16.68 14.07 -2.02
CA GLU A 117 15.51 14.90 -1.76
C GLU A 117 14.63 14.33 -0.65
N ASN A 118 13.80 15.17 -0.06
CA ASN A 118 12.85 14.72 0.97
C ASN A 118 11.60 14.11 0.31
N TYR A 119 11.50 12.79 0.31
CA TYR A 119 10.38 12.03 -0.28
C TYR A 119 9.03 12.24 0.41
N ALA A 120 9.01 12.83 1.60
CA ALA A 120 7.77 13.06 2.35
C ALA A 120 7.13 14.42 2.08
N VAL A 121 7.76 15.27 1.26
CA VAL A 121 7.32 16.66 1.00
C VAL A 121 7.01 16.86 -0.48
N GLU A 122 6.09 17.78 -0.75
CA GLU A 122 5.85 18.25 -2.12
C GLU A 122 7.06 19.08 -2.64
N PRO A 123 7.43 19.00 -3.90
CA PRO A 123 6.71 18.33 -5.02
C PRO A 123 7.08 16.84 -5.19
N VAL A 124 8.08 16.31 -4.51
CA VAL A 124 8.59 14.95 -4.71
C VAL A 124 7.50 13.90 -4.48
N LEU A 125 6.67 14.10 -3.45
CA LEU A 125 5.61 13.18 -3.07
C LEU A 125 4.50 13.04 -4.13
N ASN A 126 4.12 14.13 -4.81
CA ASN A 126 2.94 14.21 -5.67
C ASN A 126 3.26 14.23 -7.17
N ASN A 127 4.53 14.08 -7.53
CA ASN A 127 4.91 14.11 -8.94
C ASN A 127 4.44 12.88 -9.72
N LEU A 128 4.41 13.02 -11.04
CA LEU A 128 3.99 11.96 -11.93
C LEU A 128 4.84 10.68 -11.80
N PRO A 129 6.18 10.74 -11.74
CA PRO A 129 7.03 9.55 -11.53
C PRO A 129 6.70 8.78 -10.24
N ALA A 130 6.43 9.48 -9.13
CA ALA A 130 6.04 8.84 -7.87
C ALA A 130 4.70 8.08 -8.02
N CYS A 131 3.74 8.69 -8.71
CA CYS A 131 2.42 8.09 -8.94
C CYS A 131 2.50 6.88 -9.87
N ILE A 132 3.31 6.96 -10.94
CA ILE A 132 3.57 5.85 -11.85
C ILE A 132 4.21 4.69 -11.08
N TYR A 133 5.29 4.95 -10.35
CA TYR A 133 5.97 3.94 -9.55
C TYR A 133 5.04 3.28 -8.53
N CYS A 134 4.27 4.08 -7.80
CA CYS A 134 3.30 3.59 -6.82
C CYS A 134 2.28 2.63 -7.46
N TRP A 135 1.64 3.05 -8.57
CA TRP A 135 0.61 2.25 -9.20
C TRP A 135 1.14 0.98 -9.84
N PHE A 136 2.25 1.08 -10.60
CA PHE A 136 2.87 -0.11 -11.17
C PHE A 136 3.37 -1.09 -10.11
N SER A 137 3.84 -0.61 -8.96
CA SER A 137 4.21 -1.47 -7.84
C SER A 137 3.01 -2.22 -7.27
N ILE A 138 1.85 -1.55 -7.13
CA ILE A 138 0.61 -2.21 -6.70
C ILE A 138 0.21 -3.30 -7.70
N LEU A 139 0.19 -2.99 -9.00
CA LEU A 139 -0.15 -3.97 -10.04
C LEU A 139 0.83 -5.14 -10.06
N ALA A 140 2.14 -4.87 -9.92
CA ALA A 140 3.17 -5.90 -9.86
C ALA A 140 3.00 -6.84 -8.66
N ILE A 141 2.75 -6.28 -7.47
CA ILE A 141 2.53 -7.06 -6.25
C ILE A 141 1.29 -7.94 -6.39
N LEU A 142 0.16 -7.38 -6.85
CA LEU A 142 -1.08 -8.15 -7.04
C LEU A 142 -0.89 -9.28 -8.06
N ALA A 143 -0.26 -8.99 -9.21
CA ALA A 143 0.02 -9.97 -10.25
C ALA A 143 0.95 -11.10 -9.75
N PHE A 144 2.03 -10.72 -9.06
CA PHE A 144 3.00 -11.67 -8.52
C PHE A 144 2.38 -12.55 -7.43
N MET A 145 1.64 -11.95 -6.50
CA MET A 145 1.00 -12.68 -5.40
C MET A 145 -0.08 -13.63 -5.91
N LYS A 146 -0.88 -13.25 -6.90
CA LYS A 146 -1.85 -14.18 -7.52
C LYS A 146 -1.16 -15.37 -8.17
N LYS A 147 0.00 -15.15 -8.82
CA LYS A 147 0.71 -16.22 -9.54
C LYS A 147 1.51 -17.14 -8.62
N TYR A 148 2.22 -16.58 -7.64
CA TYR A 148 3.19 -17.32 -6.82
C TYR A 148 2.85 -17.34 -5.33
N GLY A 149 2.09 -16.36 -4.84
CA GLY A 149 1.78 -16.20 -3.43
C GLY A 149 0.56 -17.00 -2.94
N ASN A 150 -0.20 -17.61 -3.85
CA ASN A 150 -1.39 -18.39 -3.50
C ASN A 150 -1.00 -19.81 -2.99
N LEU A 151 -0.03 -19.85 -2.09
CA LEU A 151 0.45 -21.08 -1.48
C LEU A 151 -0.27 -21.32 -0.15
N GLU A 152 -1.13 -22.32 -0.11
CA GLU A 152 -1.75 -22.78 1.12
C GLU A 152 -0.78 -23.66 1.94
N ASN A 153 0.16 -23.01 2.62
CA ASN A 153 1.03 -23.70 3.57
C ASN A 153 0.65 -23.34 5.03
N LYS A 154 1.22 -24.09 5.99
CA LYS A 154 0.95 -23.86 7.41
C LYS A 154 1.31 -22.43 7.87
N VAL A 155 2.39 -21.87 7.31
CA VAL A 155 2.89 -20.52 7.64
C VAL A 155 1.92 -19.46 7.13
N SER A 156 1.51 -19.54 5.85
CA SER A 156 0.54 -18.61 5.27
C SER A 156 -0.79 -18.60 6.04
N ARG A 157 -1.28 -19.79 6.40
CA ARG A 157 -2.51 -19.95 7.18
C ARG A 157 -2.36 -19.39 8.60
N TRP A 158 -1.22 -19.59 9.24
CA TRP A 158 -0.91 -19.02 10.55
C TRP A 158 -0.84 -17.49 10.48
N MET A 159 -0.10 -16.93 9.51
CA MET A 159 0.02 -15.48 9.30
C MET A 159 -1.35 -14.83 9.02
N SER A 160 -2.18 -15.45 8.17
CA SER A 160 -3.52 -14.95 7.88
C SER A 160 -4.39 -14.87 9.13
N LYS A 161 -4.35 -15.91 9.98
CA LYS A 161 -5.11 -15.92 11.25
C LYS A 161 -4.61 -14.89 12.26
N LYS A 162 -3.32 -14.58 12.25
CA LYS A 162 -2.67 -13.66 13.19
C LYS A 162 -2.48 -12.25 12.65
N SER A 163 -2.80 -12.00 11.38
CA SER A 163 -2.54 -10.73 10.69
C SER A 163 -3.10 -9.51 11.44
N TRP A 164 -4.29 -9.63 12.03
CA TRP A 164 -4.86 -8.57 12.84
C TRP A 164 -4.05 -8.29 14.11
N GLY A 165 -3.68 -9.33 14.85
CA GLY A 165 -2.83 -9.19 16.04
C GLY A 165 -1.47 -8.57 15.69
N ILE A 166 -0.82 -9.09 14.65
CA ILE A 166 0.46 -8.54 14.16
C ILE A 166 0.30 -7.06 13.80
N TYR A 167 -0.77 -6.68 13.09
CA TYR A 167 -1.02 -5.29 12.72
C TYR A 167 -1.18 -4.37 13.95
N VAL A 168 -1.89 -4.81 14.98
CA VAL A 168 -2.14 -3.98 16.17
C VAL A 168 -0.89 -3.90 17.06
N PHE A 169 -0.19 -5.01 17.25
CA PHE A 169 0.88 -5.12 18.24
C PHE A 169 2.29 -4.93 17.68
N HIS A 170 2.52 -5.00 16.35
CA HIS A 170 3.86 -4.90 15.77
C HIS A 170 4.64 -3.63 16.17
N TYR A 171 3.94 -2.53 16.45
CA TYR A 171 4.58 -1.27 16.80
C TYR A 171 5.25 -1.31 18.18
N LEU A 172 4.69 -2.06 19.12
CA LEU A 172 5.19 -2.11 20.48
C LEU A 172 6.57 -2.80 20.56
N PRO A 173 6.77 -4.03 20.06
CA PRO A 173 8.10 -4.63 20.02
C PRO A 173 9.08 -3.84 19.18
N LEU A 174 8.64 -3.29 18.03
CA LEU A 174 9.46 -2.44 17.18
C LEU A 174 10.00 -1.23 17.95
N ALA A 175 9.14 -0.50 18.66
CA ALA A 175 9.53 0.66 19.43
C ALA A 175 10.44 0.29 20.62
N CYS A 176 10.13 -0.78 21.34
CA CYS A 176 10.95 -1.25 22.46
C CYS A 176 12.35 -1.67 22.00
N VAL A 177 12.46 -2.46 20.94
CA VAL A 177 13.74 -2.92 20.41
C VAL A 177 14.55 -1.77 19.84
N ALA A 178 13.93 -0.87 19.08
CA ALA A 178 14.59 0.32 18.55
C ALA A 178 15.14 1.23 19.66
N TYR A 179 14.35 1.43 20.72
CA TYR A 179 14.79 2.19 21.89
C TYR A 179 15.97 1.51 22.61
N TYR A 180 15.87 0.19 22.86
CA TYR A 180 16.93 -0.58 23.49
C TYR A 180 18.24 -0.52 22.68
N LEU A 181 18.17 -0.74 21.37
CA LEU A 181 19.35 -0.66 20.50
C LEU A 181 19.97 0.74 20.52
N ARG A 182 19.15 1.79 20.54
CA ARG A 182 19.63 3.18 20.63
C ARG A 182 20.38 3.44 21.96
N CYS A 183 19.91 2.88 23.06
CA CYS A 183 20.49 3.12 24.39
C CYS A 183 21.76 2.29 24.65
N PHE A 184 21.80 1.05 24.19
CA PHE A 184 22.82 0.07 24.57
C PHE A 184 23.72 -0.39 23.42
N ALA A 185 23.37 -0.10 22.18
CA ALA A 185 24.08 -0.57 21.00
C ALA A 185 24.11 0.47 19.88
N SER A 186 24.36 1.73 20.25
CA SER A 186 24.38 2.88 19.31
C SER A 186 25.42 2.79 18.20
N GLU A 187 26.45 1.95 18.37
CA GLU A 187 27.54 1.76 17.39
C GLU A 187 27.23 0.68 16.33
N LEU A 188 26.09 0.00 16.43
CA LEU A 188 25.74 -1.02 15.45
C LEU A 188 25.51 -0.43 14.05
N PRO A 189 25.99 -1.11 12.99
CA PRO A 189 25.70 -0.71 11.62
C PRO A 189 24.18 -0.61 11.37
N ALA A 190 23.76 0.46 10.68
CA ALA A 190 22.34 0.71 10.42
C ALA A 190 21.61 -0.49 9.81
N GLY A 191 22.26 -1.26 8.92
CA GLY A 191 21.68 -2.46 8.31
C GLY A 191 21.29 -3.54 9.35
N ILE A 192 22.13 -3.76 10.38
CA ILE A 192 21.84 -4.72 11.45
C ILE A 192 20.67 -4.22 12.28
N VAL A 193 20.64 -2.93 12.62
CA VAL A 193 19.53 -2.31 13.35
C VAL A 193 18.20 -2.51 12.61
N TYR A 194 18.16 -2.24 11.29
CA TYR A 194 16.95 -2.43 10.49
C TYR A 194 16.48 -3.89 10.47
N ILE A 195 17.40 -4.85 10.34
CA ILE A 195 17.06 -6.27 10.33
C ILE A 195 16.47 -6.69 11.68
N VAL A 196 17.15 -6.35 12.79
CA VAL A 196 16.72 -6.73 14.14
C VAL A 196 15.36 -6.11 14.49
N VAL A 197 15.19 -4.82 14.19
CA VAL A 197 13.91 -4.12 14.41
C VAL A 197 12.81 -4.69 13.54
N GLY A 198 13.11 -5.00 12.26
CA GLY A 198 12.16 -5.63 11.35
C GLY A 198 11.70 -7.01 11.83
N ILE A 199 12.62 -7.87 12.28
CA ILE A 199 12.27 -9.17 12.83
C ILE A 199 11.42 -9.04 14.10
N SER A 200 11.73 -8.07 14.97
CA SER A 200 10.97 -7.86 16.21
C SER A 200 9.51 -7.49 15.95
N ALA A 201 9.22 -6.79 14.86
CA ALA A 201 7.86 -6.44 14.46
C ALA A 201 6.98 -7.67 14.13
N PHE A 202 7.60 -8.79 13.70
CA PHE A 202 6.90 -10.06 13.44
C PHE A 202 6.80 -10.97 14.65
N ALA A 203 7.62 -10.72 15.68
CA ALA A 203 7.65 -11.55 16.90
C ALA A 203 6.58 -11.13 17.93
N GLY A 204 6.00 -9.92 17.82
CA GLY A 204 4.90 -9.43 18.67
C GLY A 204 3.56 -9.73 18.06
#